data_d3548ece842fe58b1c2a0c6b4c8cfc98
#
_entry.id   d3548ece842fe58b1c2a0c6b4c8cfc98
#
_cell.length_a   1.000
_cell.length_b   1.000
_cell.length_c   1.000
_cell.angle_alpha   90.00
_cell.angle_beta   90.00
_cell.angle_gamma   90.00
#
_symmetry.space_group_name_H-M   'P 1'
#
loop_
_entity.id
_entity.type
_entity.pdbx_description
1 polymer ?
#
loop_
_entity_poly.entity_id
_entity_poly.type
_entity_poly.pdbx_seq_one_letter_code
_entity_poly.pdbx_strand_id
1 'polypeptide(L)'
;WYDELLVAGSHVLVLGFNYREDVAELQAFAFTPEGRLRRTARLWIRSGDYFSSSGYASRVVGDRLVTRVSSPIDRDSQSWDWPEWSRRDVPNPTWQPMVEPADLAYVPGAFSDRMAIHIVLRCDLAAVAMGSFSCDRRAVVGPEAAVFYVSAQAAYLGLYHLGMEGFGDPRFVAEGGYGYTEEPADIPHRTTIARI
;
A
#
# COMPACT_ATOMS: atom_id res chain seq x y z
N TRP A 1 -5.18 -6.11 -14.40
CA TRP A 1 -3.89 -6.79 -14.22
C TRP A 1 -3.83 -7.42 -12.83
N TYR A 2 -3.23 -8.62 -12.71
CA TYR A 2 -3.13 -9.35 -11.44
C TYR A 2 -1.66 -9.52 -11.10
N ASP A 3 -1.29 -9.24 -9.84
CA ASP A 3 0.11 -9.17 -9.41
C ASP A 3 0.50 -10.23 -8.42
N GLU A 4 -0.39 -10.48 -7.49
CA GLU A 4 -0.17 -11.46 -6.45
C GLU A 4 -1.29 -12.48 -6.43
N LEU A 5 -0.91 -13.74 -6.28
CA LEU A 5 -1.81 -14.85 -6.02
C LEU A 5 -1.33 -15.56 -4.75
N LEU A 6 -2.20 -15.64 -3.76
CA LEU A 6 -1.94 -16.29 -2.49
C LEU A 6 -2.94 -17.43 -2.29
N VAL A 7 -2.44 -18.54 -1.76
CA VAL A 7 -3.30 -19.68 -1.39
C VAL A 7 -3.42 -19.71 0.13
N ALA A 8 -4.65 -19.71 0.62
CA ALA A 8 -4.98 -19.69 2.04
C ALA A 8 -6.04 -20.76 2.34
N GLY A 9 -5.60 -21.95 2.73
CA GLY A 9 -6.47 -23.10 2.92
C GLY A 9 -7.20 -23.49 1.63
N SER A 10 -8.54 -23.44 1.63
CA SER A 10 -9.38 -23.72 0.46
C SER A 10 -9.68 -22.47 -0.39
N HIS A 11 -9.02 -21.34 -0.10
CA HIS A 11 -9.26 -20.08 -0.80
C HIS A 11 -8.02 -19.66 -1.60
N VAL A 12 -8.29 -19.00 -2.73
CA VAL A 12 -7.31 -18.31 -3.53
C VAL A 12 -7.61 -16.82 -3.43
N LEU A 13 -6.62 -16.04 -3.01
CA LEU A 13 -6.68 -14.60 -2.94
C LEU A 13 -5.90 -14.03 -4.13
N VAL A 14 -6.49 -13.11 -4.84
CA VAL A 14 -5.90 -12.45 -6.01
C VAL A 14 -5.89 -10.96 -5.76
N LEU A 15 -4.72 -10.37 -5.83
CA LEU A 15 -4.54 -8.93 -5.76
C LEU A 15 -4.09 -8.43 -7.13
N GLY A 16 -4.61 -7.27 -7.51
CA GLY A 16 -4.28 -6.66 -8.78
C GLY A 16 -4.83 -5.27 -8.92
N PHE A 17 -4.69 -4.68 -10.10
CA PHE A 17 -5.22 -3.37 -10.40
C PHE A 17 -6.24 -3.41 -11.54
N ASN A 18 -7.36 -2.78 -11.32
CA ASN A 18 -8.43 -2.64 -12.32
C ASN A 18 -8.31 -1.27 -12.99
N TYR A 19 -7.64 -1.21 -14.12
CA TYR A 19 -7.40 0.02 -14.88
C TYR A 19 -8.66 0.70 -15.41
N ARG A 20 -9.75 -0.03 -15.56
CA ARG A 20 -11.01 0.54 -16.01
C ARG A 20 -11.66 1.38 -14.94
N GLU A 21 -11.55 0.94 -13.70
CA GLU A 21 -12.18 1.56 -12.53
C GLU A 21 -11.17 2.39 -11.73
N ASP A 22 -9.88 2.33 -12.11
CA ASP A 22 -8.76 3.00 -11.45
C ASP A 22 -8.68 2.67 -9.94
N VAL A 23 -8.64 1.38 -9.63
CA VAL A 23 -8.65 0.88 -8.26
C VAL A 23 -7.76 -0.34 -8.09
N ALA A 24 -7.11 -0.47 -6.95
CA ALA A 24 -6.58 -1.75 -6.51
C ALA A 24 -7.74 -2.69 -6.16
N GLU A 25 -7.61 -3.95 -6.52
CA GLU A 25 -8.66 -4.94 -6.36
C GLU A 25 -8.13 -6.17 -5.62
N LEU A 26 -8.82 -6.52 -4.55
CA LEU A 26 -8.60 -7.76 -3.82
C LEU A 26 -9.81 -8.67 -4.01
N GLN A 27 -9.58 -9.86 -4.56
CA GLN A 27 -10.61 -10.85 -4.80
C GLN A 27 -10.29 -12.14 -4.04
N ALA A 28 -11.34 -12.78 -3.55
CA ALA A 28 -11.27 -14.10 -2.95
C ALA A 28 -12.10 -15.10 -3.75
N PHE A 29 -11.53 -16.28 -3.93
CA PHE A 29 -12.18 -17.40 -4.61
C PHE A 29 -12.11 -18.63 -3.73
N ALA A 30 -13.16 -19.44 -3.75
CA ALA A 30 -13.18 -20.76 -3.15
C ALA A 30 -13.30 -21.84 -4.23
N PHE A 31 -12.72 -23.01 -3.98
CA PHE A 31 -12.97 -24.18 -4.81
C PHE A 31 -14.38 -24.72 -4.55
N THR A 32 -15.11 -24.98 -5.61
CA THR A 32 -16.35 -25.74 -5.55
C THR A 32 -16.04 -27.24 -5.45
N PRO A 33 -17.02 -28.10 -5.06
CA PRO A 33 -16.85 -29.55 -5.06
C PRO A 33 -16.40 -30.12 -6.41
N GLU A 34 -16.79 -29.46 -7.51
CA GLU A 34 -16.44 -29.84 -8.88
C GLU A 34 -15.04 -29.35 -9.29
N GLY A 35 -14.28 -28.75 -8.37
CA GLY A 35 -12.92 -28.23 -8.61
C GLY A 35 -12.87 -26.91 -9.39
N ARG A 36 -13.98 -26.18 -9.48
CA ARG A 36 -14.01 -24.85 -10.12
C ARG A 36 -13.78 -23.76 -9.08
N LEU A 37 -13.18 -22.65 -9.53
CA LEU A 37 -13.07 -21.43 -8.70
C LEU A 37 -14.36 -20.61 -8.80
N ARG A 38 -14.93 -20.28 -7.64
CA ARG A 38 -16.05 -19.36 -7.50
C ARG A 38 -15.63 -18.18 -6.65
N ARG A 39 -15.78 -16.96 -7.19
CA ARG A 39 -15.51 -15.75 -6.41
C ARG A 39 -16.47 -15.67 -5.22
N THR A 40 -15.90 -15.45 -4.03
CA THR A 40 -16.64 -15.35 -2.77
C THR A 40 -16.69 -13.90 -2.27
N ALA A 41 -15.62 -13.14 -2.40
CA ALA A 41 -15.57 -11.76 -1.93
C ALA A 41 -14.77 -10.87 -2.90
N ARG A 42 -15.04 -9.57 -2.86
CA ARG A 42 -14.38 -8.56 -3.69
C ARG A 42 -14.32 -7.22 -2.96
N LEU A 43 -13.12 -6.66 -2.90
CA LEU A 43 -12.85 -5.38 -2.29
C LEU A 43 -12.14 -4.49 -3.31
N TRP A 44 -12.61 -3.27 -3.47
CA TRP A 44 -11.95 -2.21 -4.24
C TRP A 44 -11.34 -1.19 -3.31
N ILE A 45 -10.17 -0.70 -3.66
CA ILE A 45 -9.42 0.26 -2.87
C ILE A 45 -8.95 1.37 -3.81
N ARG A 46 -9.35 2.59 -3.55
CA ARG A 46 -8.74 3.78 -4.15
C ARG A 46 -7.41 4.01 -3.46
N SER A 47 -6.36 3.65 -4.10
CA SER A 47 -4.99 3.86 -3.66
C SER A 47 -4.20 4.47 -4.80
N GLY A 48 -3.13 5.16 -4.47
CA GLY A 48 -2.18 5.59 -5.49
C GLY A 48 -1.53 4.41 -6.19
N ASP A 49 -0.77 4.78 -7.17
CA ASP A 49 -0.25 3.97 -8.24
C ASP A 49 0.31 2.61 -7.81
N TYR A 50 -0.22 1.63 -8.46
CA TYR A 50 0.16 0.26 -8.53
C TYR A 50 1.57 0.00 -9.10
N PHE A 51 2.01 0.81 -10.06
CA PHE A 51 3.32 0.72 -10.69
C PHE A 51 4.48 1.22 -9.84
N SER A 52 4.21 1.78 -8.67
CA SER A 52 5.30 2.13 -7.81
C SER A 52 6.08 0.85 -7.48
N SER A 53 7.35 0.84 -7.84
CA SER A 53 8.34 -0.22 -7.56
C SER A 53 8.45 -0.61 -6.07
N SER A 54 7.73 0.09 -5.22
CA SER A 54 7.61 -0.16 -3.78
C SER A 54 6.70 -1.33 -3.41
N GLY A 55 6.26 -2.09 -4.39
CA GLY A 55 5.76 -3.45 -4.27
C GLY A 55 4.57 -3.67 -3.34
N TYR A 56 3.51 -4.21 -3.90
CA TYR A 56 2.57 -4.96 -3.10
C TYR A 56 3.33 -6.08 -2.38
N ALA A 57 3.31 -6.08 -1.08
CA ALA A 57 3.78 -7.21 -0.32
C ALA A 57 2.61 -7.70 0.50
N SER A 58 1.96 -8.75 0.01
CA SER A 58 0.90 -9.40 0.75
C SER A 58 1.41 -10.72 1.31
N ARG A 59 0.97 -11.05 2.51
CA ARG A 59 1.32 -12.32 3.17
C ARG A 59 0.10 -12.89 3.87
N VAL A 60 0.00 -14.20 3.81
CA VAL A 60 -0.91 -14.94 4.69
C VAL A 60 -0.09 -15.36 5.91
N VAL A 61 -0.54 -14.94 7.08
CA VAL A 61 0.08 -15.26 8.38
C VAL A 61 -1.00 -15.83 9.29
N GLY A 62 -0.93 -17.13 9.53
CA GLY A 62 -1.98 -17.84 10.25
C GLY A 62 -3.33 -17.74 9.55
N ASP A 63 -4.30 -17.17 10.23
CA ASP A 63 -5.67 -16.93 9.76
C ASP A 63 -5.89 -15.51 9.19
N ARG A 64 -4.81 -14.78 8.90
CA ARG A 64 -4.88 -13.39 8.45
C ARG A 64 -4.18 -13.19 7.11
N LEU A 65 -4.83 -12.42 6.23
CA LEU A 65 -4.15 -11.76 5.13
C LEU A 65 -3.64 -10.40 5.63
N VAL A 66 -2.36 -10.14 5.46
CA VAL A 66 -1.75 -8.84 5.74
C VAL A 66 -1.25 -8.26 4.42
N THR A 67 -1.71 -7.08 4.08
CA THR A 67 -1.30 -6.37 2.86
C THR A 67 -1.12 -4.88 3.14
N ARG A 68 -0.31 -4.22 2.31
CA ARG A 68 -0.10 -2.78 2.35
C ARG A 68 -0.62 -2.14 1.07
N VAL A 69 -1.29 -1.02 1.22
CA VAL A 69 -1.58 -0.08 0.14
C VAL A 69 -1.00 1.29 0.49
N SER A 70 -0.69 2.09 -0.51
CA SER A 70 -0.20 3.45 -0.31
C SER A 70 -1.01 4.44 -1.15
N SER A 71 -1.22 5.63 -0.59
CA SER A 71 -1.85 6.74 -1.27
C SER A 71 -0.89 7.92 -1.23
N PRO A 72 -0.34 8.38 -2.38
CA PRO A 72 0.51 9.56 -2.42
C PRO A 72 -0.20 10.79 -1.89
N ILE A 73 0.55 11.66 -1.23
CA ILE A 73 0.07 12.97 -0.77
C ILE A 73 0.56 13.99 -1.78
N ASP A 74 -0.36 14.55 -2.53
CA ASP A 74 -0.06 15.69 -3.41
C ASP A 74 -0.07 16.97 -2.57
N ARG A 75 1.10 17.60 -2.41
CA ARG A 75 1.27 18.85 -1.67
C ARG A 75 0.69 20.05 -2.39
N ASP A 76 0.63 19.99 -3.71
CA ASP A 76 0.17 21.09 -4.54
C ASP A 76 -1.35 21.07 -4.75
N SER A 77 -1.97 19.95 -4.41
CA SER A 77 -3.43 19.79 -4.45
C SER A 77 -4.08 20.47 -3.23
N GLN A 78 -5.06 21.31 -3.49
CA GLN A 78 -5.91 21.89 -2.44
C GLN A 78 -6.92 20.89 -1.86
N SER A 79 -7.04 19.72 -2.47
CA SER A 79 -7.91 18.63 -2.03
C SER A 79 -7.09 17.36 -1.84
N TRP A 80 -7.21 16.75 -0.69
CA TRP A 80 -6.64 15.43 -0.43
C TRP A 80 -7.65 14.38 -0.80
N ASP A 81 -7.30 13.50 -1.74
CA ASP A 81 -8.06 12.30 -1.98
C ASP A 81 -7.72 11.28 -0.89
N TRP A 82 -8.59 11.22 0.10
CA TRP A 82 -8.46 10.22 1.15
C TRP A 82 -8.57 8.82 0.55
N PRO A 83 -7.70 7.88 0.97
CA PRO A 83 -7.85 6.50 0.55
C PRO A 83 -9.20 5.95 1.00
N GLU A 84 -9.94 5.44 0.05
CA GLU A 84 -11.27 4.87 0.25
C GLU A 84 -11.28 3.41 -0.18
N TRP A 85 -12.16 2.66 0.41
CA TRP A 85 -12.44 1.30 -0.01
C TRP A 85 -13.94 1.06 -0.22
N SER A 86 -14.26 0.02 -0.99
CA SER A 86 -15.65 -0.38 -1.23
C SER A 86 -15.74 -1.90 -1.33
N ARG A 87 -16.60 -2.48 -0.49
CA ARG A 87 -16.95 -3.90 -0.62
C ARG A 87 -17.86 -4.05 -1.82
N ARG A 88 -17.47 -4.91 -2.78
CA ARG A 88 -18.20 -5.12 -4.03
C ARG A 88 -19.03 -6.41 -4.02
N ASP A 89 -19.08 -7.09 -2.91
CA ASP A 89 -19.82 -8.31 -2.62
C ASP A 89 -21.19 -8.05 -1.94
N VAL A 90 -21.52 -6.77 -1.72
CA VAL A 90 -22.77 -6.35 -1.07
C VAL A 90 -23.71 -5.67 -2.05
N PRO A 91 -25.04 -5.70 -1.81
CA PRO A 91 -25.98 -4.84 -2.53
C PRO A 91 -25.68 -3.36 -2.29
N ASN A 92 -25.75 -2.53 -3.34
CA ASN A 92 -25.51 -1.09 -3.25
C ASN A 92 -24.17 -0.71 -2.59
N PRO A 93 -23.03 -1.13 -3.17
CA PRO A 93 -21.73 -0.86 -2.60
C PRO A 93 -21.46 0.65 -2.55
N THR A 94 -20.98 1.11 -1.40
CA THR A 94 -20.59 2.50 -1.17
C THR A 94 -19.10 2.61 -0.90
N TRP A 95 -18.52 3.75 -1.21
CA TRP A 95 -17.17 4.10 -0.83
C TRP A 95 -17.16 4.57 0.63
N GLN A 96 -16.15 4.16 1.37
CA GLN A 96 -15.95 4.50 2.76
C GLN A 96 -14.48 4.88 2.99
N PRO A 97 -14.19 5.87 3.84
CA PRO A 97 -12.81 6.17 4.20
C PRO A 97 -12.10 4.93 4.76
N MET A 98 -10.86 4.73 4.34
CA MET A 98 -10.04 3.65 4.90
C MET A 98 -9.49 4.00 6.28
N VAL A 99 -9.26 5.27 6.54
CA VAL A 99 -8.73 5.77 7.81
C VAL A 99 -9.37 7.10 8.15
N GLU A 100 -9.52 7.37 9.42
CA GLU A 100 -9.90 8.69 9.91
C GLU A 100 -8.63 9.50 10.22
N PRO A 101 -8.66 10.83 10.12
CA PRO A 101 -7.50 11.68 10.42
C PRO A 101 -6.89 11.44 11.81
N ALA A 102 -7.74 11.10 12.79
CA ALA A 102 -7.31 10.82 14.15
C ALA A 102 -6.54 9.50 14.31
N ASP A 103 -6.66 8.59 13.33
CA ASP A 103 -6.02 7.27 13.36
C ASP A 103 -4.69 7.25 12.60
N LEU A 104 -4.28 8.38 12.04
CA LEU A 104 -3.01 8.50 11.35
C LEU A 104 -1.86 8.56 12.35
N ALA A 105 -0.98 7.57 12.29
CA ALA A 105 0.31 7.65 12.94
C ALA A 105 1.28 8.46 12.07
N TYR A 106 2.14 9.20 12.72
CA TYR A 106 3.20 9.97 12.08
C TYR A 106 4.56 9.53 12.62
N VAL A 107 5.53 9.37 11.74
CA VAL A 107 6.90 9.04 12.15
C VAL A 107 7.71 10.33 12.26
N PRO A 108 8.12 10.75 13.46
CA PRO A 108 8.87 11.98 13.65
C PRO A 108 10.17 11.97 12.84
N GLY A 109 10.44 13.05 12.11
CA GLY A 109 11.64 13.19 11.29
C GLY A 109 11.63 12.42 9.97
N ALA A 110 10.54 11.74 9.66
CA ALA A 110 10.36 11.03 8.39
C ALA A 110 9.74 11.95 7.33
N PHE A 111 10.48 12.95 6.86
CA PHE A 111 10.05 13.86 5.81
C PHE A 111 10.75 13.57 4.49
N SER A 112 10.02 13.76 3.40
CA SER A 112 10.52 13.69 2.04
C SER A 112 9.69 14.65 1.19
N ASP A 113 10.19 15.03 0.02
CA ASP A 113 9.40 15.81 -0.94
C ASP A 113 8.19 15.04 -1.44
N ARG A 114 8.30 13.71 -1.47
CA ARG A 114 7.20 12.81 -1.83
C ARG A 114 6.76 12.02 -0.60
N MET A 115 5.57 12.31 -0.14
CA MET A 115 4.95 11.69 1.02
C MET A 115 3.78 10.80 0.60
N ALA A 116 3.47 9.81 1.42
CA ALA A 116 2.30 8.96 1.23
C ALA A 116 1.66 8.56 2.57
N ILE A 117 0.38 8.21 2.50
CA ILE A 117 -0.29 7.48 3.57
C ILE A 117 -0.11 5.99 3.27
N HIS A 118 0.64 5.30 4.11
CA HIS A 118 0.80 3.85 4.04
C HIS A 118 -0.24 3.18 4.93
N ILE A 119 -1.08 2.36 4.35
CA ILE A 119 -2.15 1.67 5.08
C ILE A 119 -1.86 0.18 5.09
N VAL A 120 -1.75 -0.39 6.28
CA VAL A 120 -1.65 -1.83 6.48
C VAL A 120 -3.03 -2.38 6.79
N LEU A 121 -3.50 -3.28 5.94
CA LEU A 121 -4.73 -4.03 6.11
C LEU A 121 -4.42 -5.39 6.70
N ARG A 122 -5.17 -5.78 7.71
CA ARG A 122 -5.14 -7.12 8.30
C ARG A 122 -6.53 -7.73 8.23
N CYS A 123 -6.75 -8.59 7.25
CA CYS A 123 -8.06 -9.15 6.94
C CYS A 123 -8.21 -10.57 7.48
N ASP A 124 -9.38 -10.84 8.03
CA ASP A 124 -9.75 -12.15 8.59
C ASP A 124 -10.10 -13.14 7.48
N LEU A 125 -9.37 -14.24 7.39
CA LEU A 125 -9.62 -15.29 6.40
C LEU A 125 -10.90 -16.09 6.71
N ALA A 126 -11.33 -16.14 7.96
CA ALA A 126 -12.63 -16.74 8.29
C ALA A 126 -13.80 -15.91 7.74
N ALA A 127 -13.69 -14.58 7.75
CA ALA A 127 -14.68 -13.72 7.11
C ALA A 127 -14.66 -13.88 5.58
N VAL A 128 -13.49 -14.06 4.98
CA VAL A 128 -13.34 -14.37 3.54
C VAL A 128 -14.03 -15.68 3.19
N ALA A 129 -13.90 -16.70 4.03
CA ALA A 129 -14.61 -17.97 3.86
C ALA A 129 -16.13 -17.81 3.89
N MET A 130 -16.65 -16.85 4.65
CA MET A 130 -18.05 -16.47 4.69
C MET A 130 -18.49 -15.52 3.58
N GLY A 131 -17.58 -15.19 2.65
CA GLY A 131 -17.88 -14.36 1.49
C GLY A 131 -17.73 -12.86 1.71
N SER A 132 -16.90 -12.42 2.67
CA SER A 132 -16.74 -11.01 2.97
C SER A 132 -15.30 -10.68 3.39
N PHE A 133 -14.85 -9.47 3.10
CA PHE A 133 -13.61 -8.93 3.69
C PHE A 133 -13.94 -8.15 4.97
N SER A 134 -13.38 -8.60 6.10
CA SER A 134 -13.35 -7.89 7.37
C SER A 134 -11.92 -7.62 7.74
N CYS A 135 -11.51 -6.35 7.72
CA CYS A 135 -10.11 -5.97 7.87
C CYS A 135 -9.95 -4.87 8.94
N ASP A 136 -9.00 -5.09 9.85
CA ASP A 136 -8.44 -4.02 10.66
C ASP A 136 -7.48 -3.19 9.81
N ARG A 137 -7.34 -1.92 10.16
CA ARG A 137 -6.54 -0.95 9.42
C ARG A 137 -5.62 -0.17 10.36
N ARG A 138 -4.40 0.07 9.90
CA ARG A 138 -3.45 0.98 10.54
C ARG A 138 -2.81 1.83 9.46
N ALA A 139 -2.68 3.11 9.71
CA ALA A 139 -2.10 4.03 8.74
C ALA A 139 -0.93 4.82 9.33
N VAL A 140 0.08 5.01 8.50
CA VAL A 140 1.29 5.77 8.84
C VAL A 140 1.58 6.74 7.71
N VAL A 141 1.80 8.00 8.06
CA VAL A 141 2.30 9.02 7.11
C VAL A 141 3.81 9.01 7.11
N GLY A 142 4.40 8.93 5.93
CA GLY A 142 5.84 8.92 5.74
C GLY A 142 6.26 9.12 4.29
N PRO A 143 7.57 9.04 3.99
CA PRO A 143 8.08 9.05 2.62
C PRO A 143 7.37 8.03 1.75
N GLU A 144 7.13 8.36 0.47
CA GLU A 144 6.49 7.46 -0.49
C GLU A 144 7.30 6.17 -0.69
N ALA A 145 8.63 6.30 -0.74
CA ALA A 145 9.51 5.15 -0.86
C ALA A 145 9.53 4.34 0.44
N ALA A 146 9.09 3.10 0.35
CA ALA A 146 8.97 2.23 1.52
C ALA A 146 9.18 0.77 1.15
N VAL A 147 9.75 0.01 2.11
CA VAL A 147 9.77 -1.46 2.08
C VAL A 147 8.83 -1.99 3.13
N PHE A 148 8.08 -3.00 2.76
CA PHE A 148 7.13 -3.65 3.65
C PHE A 148 7.55 -5.10 3.93
N TYR A 149 7.58 -5.46 5.20
CA TYR A 149 7.88 -6.82 5.64
C TYR A 149 6.87 -7.28 6.69
N VAL A 150 6.45 -8.53 6.61
CA VAL A 150 5.51 -9.14 7.56
C VAL A 150 6.15 -10.36 8.19
N SER A 151 6.18 -10.39 9.51
CA SER A 151 6.52 -11.56 10.32
C SER A 151 5.27 -12.18 10.95
N ALA A 152 5.44 -13.29 11.67
CA ALA A 152 4.35 -13.91 12.42
C ALA A 152 3.78 -13.00 13.55
N GLN A 153 4.53 -12.00 13.99
CA GLN A 153 4.18 -11.20 15.17
C GLN A 153 3.88 -9.72 14.86
N ALA A 154 4.38 -9.20 13.73
CA ALA A 154 4.22 -7.79 13.38
C ALA A 154 4.44 -7.54 11.89
N ALA A 155 3.90 -6.43 11.42
CA ALA A 155 4.27 -5.82 10.15
C ALA A 155 5.30 -4.71 10.39
N TYR A 156 6.22 -4.56 9.47
CA TYR A 156 7.29 -3.56 9.53
C TYR A 156 7.27 -2.74 8.24
N LEU A 157 7.33 -1.44 8.40
CA LEU A 157 7.42 -0.49 7.31
C LEU A 157 8.75 0.25 7.43
N GLY A 158 9.66 -0.03 6.51
CA GLY A 158 10.92 0.71 6.38
C GLY A 158 10.70 1.89 5.43
N LEU A 159 10.80 3.11 5.95
CA LEU A 159 10.62 4.35 5.21
C LEU A 159 11.98 4.91 4.82
N TYR A 160 12.19 5.16 3.54
CA TYR A 160 13.44 5.70 3.01
C TYR A 160 13.32 7.21 2.82
N HIS A 161 14.24 7.93 3.43
CA HIS A 161 14.43 9.35 3.16
C HIS A 161 15.41 9.49 2.01
N LEU A 162 14.92 9.84 0.86
CA LEU A 162 15.77 10.37 -0.21
C LEU A 162 15.96 11.86 0.11
N GLY A 163 17.06 12.19 0.76
CA GLY A 163 17.42 13.59 1.02
C GLY A 163 17.66 14.27 -0.32
N MET A 164 16.73 15.11 -0.74
CA MET A 164 16.88 15.98 -1.91
C MET A 164 17.67 17.26 -1.57
N GLU A 165 18.43 17.28 -0.47
CA GLU A 165 19.26 18.44 -0.10
C GLU A 165 20.33 18.78 -1.17
N GLY A 166 20.55 17.93 -2.17
CA GLY A 166 21.47 18.20 -3.28
C GLY A 166 20.82 18.73 -4.56
N PHE A 167 19.53 18.56 -4.77
CA PHE A 167 18.87 18.98 -6.03
C PHE A 167 18.47 20.45 -6.08
N GLY A 168 18.49 21.15 -4.96
CA GLY A 168 18.20 22.58 -4.86
C GLY A 168 19.45 23.46 -4.72
N ASP A 169 20.65 22.90 -4.76
CA ASP A 169 21.87 23.70 -4.69
C ASP A 169 22.07 24.43 -6.04
N PRO A 170 22.04 25.78 -6.05
CA PRO A 170 22.23 26.57 -7.26
C PRO A 170 23.51 26.24 -8.03
N ARG A 171 24.50 25.62 -7.38
CA ARG A 171 25.73 25.17 -7.99
C ARG A 171 25.54 24.01 -8.98
N PHE A 172 24.46 23.21 -8.85
CA PHE A 172 24.12 22.12 -9.77
C PHE A 172 23.31 22.57 -10.99
N VAL A 173 22.67 23.75 -10.92
CA VAL A 173 21.82 24.27 -12.01
C VAL A 173 22.64 25.08 -13.03
N ALA A 174 23.86 25.50 -12.70
CA ALA A 174 24.64 26.44 -13.49
C ALA A 174 25.38 25.83 -14.69
N GLU A 175 25.53 24.53 -14.79
CA GLU A 175 26.37 23.88 -15.81
C GLU A 175 25.65 22.93 -16.77
N GLY A 176 24.38 23.07 -17.04
CA GLY A 176 23.69 22.50 -18.23
C GLY A 176 24.08 21.07 -18.67
N GLY A 177 24.64 20.25 -17.81
CA GLY A 177 25.10 18.91 -18.10
C GLY A 177 24.45 17.88 -17.15
N TYR A 178 23.84 16.85 -17.74
CA TYR A 178 23.61 15.59 -17.05
C TYR A 178 24.97 14.91 -16.78
N GLY A 179 25.75 15.49 -15.87
CA GLY A 179 27.01 14.90 -15.41
C GLY A 179 26.70 14.02 -14.19
N TYR A 180 26.77 12.72 -14.36
CA TYR A 180 27.00 11.81 -13.24
C TYR A 180 28.40 12.12 -12.70
N THR A 181 28.49 12.88 -11.62
CA THR A 181 29.73 12.97 -10.88
C THR A 181 29.92 11.68 -10.10
N GLU A 182 31.01 10.98 -10.30
CA GLU A 182 31.33 9.68 -9.67
C GLU A 182 31.59 9.73 -8.15
N GLU A 183 31.43 10.86 -7.50
CA GLU A 183 31.41 10.92 -6.04
C GLU A 183 29.96 11.03 -5.54
N PRO A 184 29.42 9.97 -4.91
CA PRO A 184 28.16 10.11 -4.22
C PRO A 184 28.36 11.14 -3.11
N ALA A 185 27.75 12.31 -3.26
CA ALA A 185 27.58 13.20 -2.11
C ALA A 185 27.06 12.32 -0.97
N ASP A 186 27.61 12.52 0.22
CA ASP A 186 27.25 11.79 1.45
C ASP A 186 25.83 12.21 1.84
N ILE A 187 24.84 11.75 1.03
CA ILE A 187 23.43 11.98 1.29
C ILE A 187 23.11 11.08 2.50
N PRO A 188 22.78 11.63 3.65
CA PRO A 188 22.45 10.81 4.79
C PRO A 188 21.18 10.01 4.48
N HIS A 189 21.34 8.79 4.00
CA HIS A 189 20.25 7.86 3.85
C HIS A 189 19.73 7.48 5.22
N ARG A 190 18.66 8.13 5.66
CA ARG A 190 17.98 7.75 6.89
C ARG A 190 16.88 6.75 6.56
N THR A 191 16.93 5.62 7.20
CA THR A 191 15.83 4.64 7.15
C THR A 191 15.15 4.65 8.52
N THR A 192 13.85 4.87 8.53
CA THR A 192 13.04 4.72 9.72
C THR A 192 12.20 3.46 9.61
N ILE A 193 12.19 2.64 10.66
CA ILE A 193 11.39 1.41 10.71
C ILE A 193 10.23 1.64 11.65
N ALA A 194 9.01 1.63 11.11
CA ALA A 194 7.79 1.59 11.90
C ALA A 194 7.33 0.15 12.08
N ARG A 195 7.07 -0.26 13.32
CA ARG A 195 6.39 -1.51 13.66
C ARG A 195 4.89 -1.24 13.79
N ILE A 196 4.10 -2.01 13.08
CA ILE A 196 2.65 -1.88 12.97
C ILE A 196 1.97 -3.13 13.50
#